data_18925a0cb3020030a0dd602222835c51
#
_entry.id   18925a0cb3020030a0dd602222835c51
#
_cell.length_a   1.000
_cell.length_b   1.000
_cell.length_c   1.000
_cell.angle_alpha   90.00
_cell.angle_beta   90.00
_cell.angle_gamma   90.00
#
_symmetry.space_group_name_H-M   'P 1'
#
loop_
_entity.id
_entity.type
_entity.pdbx_description
1 polymer ?
#
loop_
_entity_poly.entity_id
_entity_poly.type
_entity_poly.pdbx_seq_one_letter_code
_entity_poly.pdbx_strand_id
1 'polypeptide(L)'
;MLPWPSNSLKRALALTLGLISPGVPGARASGAPKVAGATAREEQRKAELQNRLCRETELDCNYVTSVFRDQRLIIYQPPAPAPEQPSSRPPKERERNPYFTKRFGLLTPESLERCRSFLSEHAGTVADAYEKYGVPQEIICGHLRIETDFGIPTKLSPHPFGTRPAINQLVSLYVRNPSLNDQVAKFLRRQKFAFTEISKLIAAGKKFDWDLFAIPGSPTGAIGLVQFEPSSFSVAVDRDGTGKLDLFDPDEAILSLAHYLVTRGWDRNPEHQRRAVYAYYGGHYDQDPNKYYMKAVLRYASEVRAYLKDHPLERAKL
;
A
#
# COMPACT_ATOMS: atom_id res chain seq x y z
N MET A 1 -8.86 24.41 4.44
CA MET A 1 -8.34 23.02 4.49
C MET A 1 -9.53 22.08 4.68
N LEU A 2 -9.98 21.41 3.63
CA LEU A 2 -11.07 20.42 3.72
C LEU A 2 -10.52 19.15 4.37
N PRO A 3 -11.25 18.52 5.31
CA PRO A 3 -10.80 17.28 5.93
C PRO A 3 -10.76 16.15 4.89
N TRP A 4 -9.62 15.49 4.80
CA TRP A 4 -9.37 14.34 3.94
C TRP A 4 -10.33 13.18 4.28
N PRO A 5 -10.88 12.45 3.29
CA PRO A 5 -11.77 11.33 3.55
C PRO A 5 -11.06 10.22 4.32
N SER A 6 -11.70 9.75 5.38
CA SER A 6 -11.19 8.72 6.28
C SER A 6 -10.94 7.39 5.54
N ASN A 7 -9.70 6.92 5.51
CA ASN A 7 -9.27 5.64 4.94
C ASN A 7 -9.69 4.43 5.81
N SER A 8 -10.97 4.34 6.17
CA SER A 8 -11.50 3.16 6.88
C SER A 8 -11.42 1.87 6.06
N LEU A 9 -11.15 1.97 4.74
CA LEU A 9 -10.95 0.81 3.87
C LEU A 9 -9.57 0.15 4.08
N LYS A 10 -8.50 0.92 4.33
CA LYS A 10 -7.20 0.34 4.69
C LYS A 10 -7.30 -0.54 5.94
N ARG A 11 -8.13 -0.15 6.93
CA ARG A 11 -8.36 -0.94 8.15
C ARG A 11 -8.99 -2.31 7.88
N ALA A 12 -9.96 -2.38 6.99
CA ALA A 12 -10.65 -3.64 6.69
C ALA A 12 -9.79 -4.60 5.85
N LEU A 13 -8.93 -4.08 4.97
CA LEU A 13 -8.10 -4.89 4.08
C LEU A 13 -6.75 -5.28 4.71
N ALA A 14 -6.11 -4.44 5.49
CA ALA A 14 -4.87 -4.79 6.20
C ALA A 14 -5.09 -5.93 7.21
N LEU A 15 -6.27 -5.99 7.86
CA LEU A 15 -6.66 -7.11 8.72
C LEU A 15 -6.97 -8.40 7.96
N THR A 16 -7.36 -8.32 6.69
CA THR A 16 -7.64 -9.48 5.82
C THR A 16 -6.39 -10.03 5.12
N LEU A 17 -5.42 -9.18 4.81
CA LEU A 17 -4.16 -9.60 4.17
C LEU A 17 -3.20 -10.34 5.12
N GLY A 18 -3.34 -10.16 6.44
CA GLY A 18 -2.57 -10.89 7.46
C GLY A 18 -3.04 -12.31 7.77
N LEU A 19 -4.09 -12.82 7.13
CA LEU A 19 -4.73 -14.09 7.46
C LEU A 19 -4.81 -15.05 6.26
N ILE A 20 -3.69 -15.29 5.58
CA ILE A 20 -3.58 -16.48 4.73
C ILE A 20 -3.36 -17.67 5.66
N SER A 21 -4.38 -18.53 5.77
CA SER A 21 -4.31 -19.79 6.51
C SER A 21 -3.17 -20.68 6.02
N PRO A 22 -2.50 -21.45 6.89
CA PRO A 22 -1.48 -22.38 6.48
C PRO A 22 -2.11 -23.44 5.56
N GLY A 23 -1.63 -23.52 4.32
CA GLY A 23 -2.00 -24.55 3.39
C GLY A 23 -1.66 -25.93 3.95
N VAL A 24 -2.61 -26.84 3.85
CA VAL A 24 -2.41 -28.29 4.02
C VAL A 24 -1.37 -28.73 2.99
N PRO A 25 -0.33 -29.50 3.34
CA PRO A 25 0.61 -30.01 2.36
C PRO A 25 -0.09 -31.12 1.55
N GLY A 26 -0.27 -30.90 0.24
CA GLY A 26 -0.75 -31.98 -0.63
C GLY A 26 -1.71 -31.60 -1.74
N ALA A 27 -1.98 -30.35 -2.05
CA ALA A 27 -2.75 -29.99 -3.25
C ALA A 27 -1.81 -29.56 -4.38
N ARG A 28 -1.70 -30.40 -5.42
CA ARG A 28 -1.06 -30.05 -6.70
C ARG A 28 -1.67 -28.75 -7.23
N ALA A 29 -0.81 -27.84 -7.67
CA ALA A 29 -1.21 -26.64 -8.39
C ALA A 29 -2.01 -27.04 -9.64
N SER A 30 -3.31 -26.91 -9.58
CA SER A 30 -4.21 -27.05 -10.71
C SER A 30 -4.78 -25.68 -11.04
N GLY A 31 -4.36 -25.13 -12.19
CA GLY A 31 -5.09 -24.14 -12.95
C GLY A 31 -5.11 -22.73 -12.36
N ALA A 32 -4.61 -21.77 -13.12
CA ALA A 32 -4.92 -20.35 -12.89
C ALA A 32 -6.44 -20.18 -12.71
N PRO A 33 -6.91 -19.35 -11.75
CA PRO A 33 -8.34 -19.16 -11.55
C PRO A 33 -8.96 -18.70 -12.87
N LYS A 34 -9.97 -19.45 -13.37
CA LYS A 34 -10.74 -19.04 -14.54
C LYS A 34 -11.27 -17.63 -14.25
N VAL A 35 -10.85 -16.66 -15.06
CA VAL A 35 -11.43 -15.32 -15.05
C VAL A 35 -12.89 -15.52 -15.48
N ALA A 36 -13.83 -15.55 -14.56
CA ALA A 36 -15.23 -15.47 -14.89
C ALA A 36 -15.46 -14.12 -15.56
N GLY A 37 -16.09 -14.09 -16.72
CA GLY A 37 -16.44 -12.84 -17.40
C GLY A 37 -17.23 -11.92 -16.48
N ALA A 38 -17.08 -10.60 -16.66
CA ALA A 38 -17.84 -9.62 -15.92
C ALA A 38 -19.34 -9.83 -16.15
N THR A 39 -20.15 -9.62 -15.10
CA THR A 39 -21.60 -9.64 -15.23
C THR A 39 -22.09 -8.44 -16.05
N ALA A 40 -23.26 -8.53 -16.69
CA ALA A 40 -23.86 -7.40 -17.41
C ALA A 40 -23.95 -6.12 -16.53
N ARG A 41 -24.20 -6.29 -15.24
CA ARG A 41 -24.25 -5.19 -14.27
C ARG A 41 -22.89 -4.58 -13.97
N GLU A 42 -21.82 -5.37 -13.97
CA GLU A 42 -20.44 -4.87 -13.81
C GLU A 42 -19.99 -4.12 -15.05
N GLU A 43 -20.31 -4.59 -16.24
CA GLU A 43 -20.05 -3.88 -17.50
C GLU A 43 -20.82 -2.55 -17.56
N GLN A 44 -22.08 -2.53 -17.16
CA GLN A 44 -22.83 -1.28 -17.04
C GLN A 44 -22.14 -0.28 -16.09
N ARG A 45 -21.72 -0.72 -14.92
CA ARG A 45 -21.00 0.16 -13.94
C ARG A 45 -19.64 0.59 -14.45
N LYS A 46 -18.94 -0.24 -15.23
CA LYS A 46 -17.69 0.14 -15.90
C LYS A 46 -17.94 1.27 -16.90
N ALA A 47 -18.99 1.17 -17.70
CA ALA A 47 -19.39 2.25 -18.63
C ALA A 47 -19.80 3.53 -17.89
N GLU A 48 -20.56 3.42 -16.79
CA GLU A 48 -20.91 4.54 -15.92
C GLU A 48 -19.66 5.21 -15.31
N LEU A 49 -18.69 4.42 -14.86
CA LEU A 49 -17.43 4.91 -14.32
C LEU A 49 -16.64 5.71 -15.38
N GLN A 50 -16.50 5.17 -16.59
CA GLN A 50 -15.84 5.85 -17.70
C GLN A 50 -16.50 7.20 -17.98
N ASN A 51 -17.83 7.22 -18.10
CA ASN A 51 -18.61 8.45 -18.35
C ASN A 51 -18.43 9.47 -17.21
N ARG A 52 -18.41 9.01 -15.96
CA ARG A 52 -18.20 9.88 -14.80
C ARG A 52 -16.79 10.47 -14.78
N LEU A 53 -15.76 9.69 -15.07
CA LEU A 53 -14.38 10.18 -15.18
C LEU A 53 -14.27 11.29 -16.23
N CYS A 54 -14.88 11.11 -17.41
CA CYS A 54 -14.90 12.13 -18.44
C CYS A 54 -15.65 13.42 -18.06
N ARG A 55 -16.71 13.33 -17.25
CA ARG A 55 -17.57 14.49 -16.94
C ARG A 55 -17.23 15.19 -15.63
N GLU A 56 -16.75 14.42 -14.64
CA GLU A 56 -16.60 14.89 -13.26
C GLU A 56 -15.12 15.19 -12.90
N THR A 57 -14.19 14.97 -13.86
CA THR A 57 -12.76 15.23 -13.66
C THR A 57 -12.17 16.01 -14.85
N GLU A 58 -10.96 16.56 -14.66
CA GLU A 58 -10.21 17.24 -15.72
C GLU A 58 -9.37 16.28 -16.59
N LEU A 59 -9.67 14.96 -16.53
CA LEU A 59 -8.96 13.97 -17.33
C LEU A 59 -9.30 14.12 -18.81
N ASP A 60 -8.29 13.89 -19.66
CA ASP A 60 -8.51 13.77 -21.11
C ASP A 60 -9.40 12.55 -21.41
N CYS A 61 -10.61 12.80 -21.89
CA CYS A 61 -11.59 11.76 -22.13
C CYS A 61 -11.15 10.78 -23.23
N ASN A 62 -10.33 11.19 -24.20
CA ASN A 62 -9.77 10.29 -25.20
C ASN A 62 -8.80 9.30 -24.56
N TYR A 63 -7.95 9.78 -23.64
CA TYR A 63 -7.06 8.91 -22.86
C TYR A 63 -7.84 7.98 -21.92
N VAL A 64 -8.83 8.49 -21.18
CA VAL A 64 -9.74 7.66 -20.38
C VAL A 64 -10.38 6.56 -21.24
N THR A 65 -10.90 6.94 -22.41
CA THR A 65 -11.54 6.00 -23.34
C THR A 65 -10.56 4.93 -23.83
N SER A 66 -9.31 5.29 -24.12
CA SER A 66 -8.29 4.31 -24.55
C SER A 66 -8.00 3.29 -23.43
N VAL A 67 -7.88 3.75 -22.18
CA VAL A 67 -7.70 2.86 -21.00
C VAL A 67 -8.89 1.90 -20.85
N PHE A 68 -10.12 2.40 -20.98
CA PHE A 68 -11.32 1.58 -20.77
C PHE A 68 -11.63 0.62 -21.93
N ARG A 69 -11.08 0.86 -23.11
CA ARG A 69 -11.16 -0.04 -24.29
C ARG A 69 -10.01 -1.04 -24.39
N ASP A 70 -8.95 -0.87 -23.57
CA ASP A 70 -7.83 -1.80 -23.59
C ASP A 70 -8.30 -3.20 -23.14
N GLN A 71 -7.95 -4.22 -23.94
CA GLN A 71 -8.34 -5.62 -23.66
C GLN A 71 -7.72 -6.17 -22.38
N ARG A 72 -6.67 -5.54 -21.86
CA ARG A 72 -6.03 -5.87 -20.58
C ARG A 72 -6.81 -5.36 -19.36
N LEU A 73 -7.86 -4.54 -19.55
CA LEU A 73 -8.74 -4.11 -18.47
C LEU A 73 -9.68 -5.25 -18.06
N ILE A 74 -9.29 -5.98 -17.04
CA ILE A 74 -9.98 -7.16 -16.52
C ILE A 74 -10.64 -6.82 -15.18
N ILE A 75 -11.91 -7.23 -15.02
CA ILE A 75 -12.64 -7.15 -13.76
C ILE A 75 -12.40 -8.44 -12.97
N TYR A 76 -11.73 -8.32 -11.84
CA TYR A 76 -11.46 -9.45 -10.95
C TYR A 76 -12.61 -9.69 -9.98
N GLN A 77 -13.07 -10.92 -9.91
CA GLN A 77 -14.00 -11.32 -8.87
C GLN A 77 -13.27 -11.45 -7.52
N PRO A 78 -13.91 -11.07 -6.40
CA PRO A 78 -13.36 -11.35 -5.10
C PRO A 78 -13.18 -12.85 -4.92
N PRO A 79 -12.17 -13.29 -4.16
CA PRO A 79 -12.13 -14.69 -3.72
C PRO A 79 -13.43 -15.00 -2.98
N ALA A 80 -13.94 -16.23 -3.16
CA ALA A 80 -15.07 -16.69 -2.37
C ALA A 80 -14.78 -16.40 -0.88
N PRO A 81 -15.78 -15.93 -0.12
CA PRO A 81 -15.59 -15.74 1.31
C PRO A 81 -15.11 -17.08 1.89
N ALA A 82 -13.99 -17.02 2.61
CA ALA A 82 -13.55 -18.20 3.35
C ALA A 82 -14.69 -18.62 4.27
N PRO A 83 -14.97 -19.93 4.39
CA PRO A 83 -15.97 -20.40 5.34
C PRO A 83 -15.65 -19.77 6.70
N GLU A 84 -16.67 -19.21 7.35
CA GLU A 84 -16.53 -18.63 8.68
C GLU A 84 -16.01 -19.72 9.62
N GLN A 85 -14.70 -19.78 9.75
CA GLN A 85 -14.12 -20.58 10.82
C GLN A 85 -14.36 -19.80 12.11
N PRO A 86 -15.03 -20.40 13.11
CA PRO A 86 -15.10 -19.80 14.42
C PRO A 86 -13.68 -19.45 14.82
N SER A 87 -13.45 -18.18 15.13
CA SER A 87 -12.11 -17.71 15.43
C SER A 87 -11.59 -18.50 16.63
N SER A 88 -10.75 -19.48 16.36
CA SER A 88 -10.09 -20.32 17.37
C SER A 88 -9.07 -19.55 18.22
N ARG A 89 -8.90 -18.26 17.98
CA ARG A 89 -8.01 -17.43 18.76
C ARG A 89 -8.66 -17.03 20.08
N PRO A 90 -8.02 -17.30 21.22
CA PRO A 90 -8.53 -16.87 22.50
C PRO A 90 -8.65 -15.33 22.53
N PRO A 91 -9.61 -14.77 23.29
CA PRO A 91 -9.88 -13.33 23.34
C PRO A 91 -8.63 -12.47 23.59
N LYS A 92 -7.72 -12.91 24.49
CA LYS A 92 -6.45 -12.23 24.79
C LYS A 92 -5.48 -12.14 23.61
N GLU A 93 -5.58 -13.03 22.62
CA GLU A 93 -4.73 -13.00 21.43
C GLU A 93 -5.24 -12.05 20.34
N ARG A 94 -6.53 -11.69 20.40
CA ARG A 94 -7.15 -10.69 19.50
C ARG A 94 -6.73 -9.27 19.85
N GLU A 95 -6.32 -9.03 21.09
CA GLU A 95 -5.86 -7.71 21.58
C GLU A 95 -4.38 -7.45 21.29
N ARG A 96 -3.62 -8.48 20.84
CA ARG A 96 -2.21 -8.31 20.52
C ARG A 96 -2.03 -7.65 19.16
N ASN A 97 -1.08 -6.74 19.09
CA ASN A 97 -0.68 -6.13 17.84
C ASN A 97 -0.23 -7.22 16.82
N PRO A 98 -0.91 -7.37 15.66
CA PRO A 98 -0.63 -8.44 14.70
C PRO A 98 0.77 -8.38 14.11
N TYR A 99 1.40 -7.21 14.08
CA TYR A 99 2.77 -7.03 13.59
C TYR A 99 3.83 -7.64 14.52
N PHE A 100 3.52 -7.87 15.81
CA PHE A 100 4.45 -8.46 16.78
C PHE A 100 4.31 -9.99 16.92
N THR A 101 3.60 -10.62 16.01
CA THR A 101 3.49 -12.08 16.00
C THR A 101 4.76 -12.72 15.42
N LYS A 102 5.08 -13.94 15.92
CA LYS A 102 6.20 -14.73 15.35
C LYS A 102 6.05 -14.95 13.84
N ARG A 103 4.81 -15.08 13.37
CA ARG A 103 4.51 -15.26 11.95
C ARG A 103 4.93 -14.05 11.12
N PHE A 104 4.67 -12.82 11.61
CA PHE A 104 5.07 -11.60 10.89
C PHE A 104 6.57 -11.37 10.94
N GLY A 105 7.23 -11.80 12.03
CA GLY A 105 8.69 -11.77 12.17
C GLY A 105 9.29 -10.37 12.14
N LEU A 106 8.56 -9.35 12.62
CA LEU A 106 8.99 -7.95 12.54
C LEU A 106 10.33 -7.73 13.28
N LEU A 107 10.47 -8.29 14.47
CA LEU A 107 11.61 -8.03 15.36
C LEU A 107 12.64 -9.17 15.35
N THR A 108 12.71 -9.97 14.30
CA THR A 108 13.74 -11.02 14.21
C THR A 108 15.09 -10.46 13.76
N PRO A 109 16.20 -11.12 14.13
CA PRO A 109 17.54 -10.71 13.66
C PRO A 109 17.62 -10.58 12.13
N GLU A 110 16.99 -11.50 11.39
CA GLU A 110 16.97 -11.47 9.93
C GLU A 110 16.22 -10.25 9.39
N SER A 111 15.16 -9.82 10.09
CA SER A 111 14.40 -8.62 9.73
C SER A 111 15.24 -7.35 9.94
N LEU A 112 15.97 -7.28 11.06
CA LEU A 112 16.85 -6.15 11.37
C LEU A 112 18.05 -6.10 10.41
N GLU A 113 18.60 -7.27 10.06
CA GLU A 113 19.69 -7.36 9.09
C GLU A 113 19.27 -6.93 7.69
N ARG A 114 18.06 -7.27 7.23
CA ARG A 114 17.52 -6.74 5.96
C ARG A 114 17.46 -5.22 5.95
N CYS A 115 17.04 -4.61 7.08
CA CYS A 115 17.06 -3.15 7.20
C CYS A 115 18.49 -2.61 7.12
N ARG A 116 19.47 -3.21 7.84
CA ARG A 116 20.87 -2.79 7.81
C ARG A 116 21.45 -2.85 6.39
N SER A 117 21.21 -3.96 5.68
CA SER A 117 21.67 -4.13 4.31
C SER A 117 21.04 -3.09 3.38
N PHE A 118 19.73 -2.87 3.47
CA PHE A 118 19.03 -1.86 2.69
C PHE A 118 19.57 -0.44 2.95
N LEU A 119 19.79 -0.08 4.22
CA LEU A 119 20.37 1.22 4.58
C LEU A 119 21.81 1.38 4.08
N SER A 120 22.62 0.32 4.07
CA SER A 120 23.99 0.36 3.55
C SER A 120 24.00 0.55 2.03
N GLU A 121 23.09 -0.11 1.31
CA GLU A 121 22.96 -0.02 -0.14
C GLU A 121 22.49 1.38 -0.58
N HIS A 122 21.57 1.98 0.17
CA HIS A 122 20.96 3.28 -0.16
C HIS A 122 21.41 4.42 0.76
N ALA A 123 22.62 4.33 1.32
CA ALA A 123 23.12 5.25 2.36
C ALA A 123 23.09 6.72 1.93
N GLY A 124 23.42 7.02 0.68
CA GLY A 124 23.40 8.38 0.12
C GLY A 124 21.99 8.97 0.15
N THR A 125 21.03 8.25 -0.41
CA THR A 125 19.62 8.71 -0.48
C THR A 125 18.98 8.81 0.90
N VAL A 126 19.33 7.91 1.80
CA VAL A 126 18.86 7.98 3.20
C VAL A 126 19.43 9.22 3.91
N ALA A 127 20.69 9.57 3.65
CA ALA A 127 21.27 10.82 4.16
C ALA A 127 20.58 12.06 3.58
N ASP A 128 20.30 12.08 2.27
CA ASP A 128 19.54 13.15 1.61
C ASP A 128 18.13 13.29 2.22
N ALA A 129 17.45 12.18 2.50
CA ALA A 129 16.14 12.17 3.13
C ALA A 129 16.18 12.76 4.55
N TYR A 130 17.23 12.47 5.32
CA TYR A 130 17.42 13.06 6.64
C TYR A 130 17.74 14.55 6.55
N GLU A 131 18.67 14.95 5.67
CA GLU A 131 19.06 16.33 5.51
C GLU A 131 17.87 17.20 5.05
N LYS A 132 17.13 16.74 4.04
CA LYS A 132 16.05 17.52 3.43
C LYS A 132 14.76 17.51 4.24
N TYR A 133 14.43 16.38 4.87
CA TYR A 133 13.13 16.15 5.48
C TYR A 133 13.17 15.88 6.99
N GLY A 134 14.36 15.68 7.58
CA GLY A 134 14.52 15.38 8.99
C GLY A 134 13.93 14.03 9.41
N VAL A 135 13.76 13.08 8.48
CA VAL A 135 13.21 11.76 8.74
C VAL A 135 14.35 10.77 8.98
N PRO A 136 14.49 10.19 10.19
CA PRO A 136 15.57 9.26 10.49
C PRO A 136 15.45 7.96 9.68
N GLN A 137 16.61 7.38 9.33
CA GLN A 137 16.72 6.14 8.58
C GLN A 137 15.93 4.97 9.16
N GLU A 138 15.87 4.84 10.48
CA GLU A 138 15.13 3.78 11.15
C GLU A 138 13.61 3.91 11.01
N ILE A 139 13.09 5.13 10.81
CA ILE A 139 11.68 5.37 10.52
C ILE A 139 11.37 4.93 9.08
N ILE A 140 12.26 5.25 8.13
CA ILE A 140 12.17 4.76 6.74
C ILE A 140 12.13 3.24 6.73
N CYS A 141 13.06 2.59 7.42
CA CYS A 141 13.06 1.14 7.58
C CYS A 141 11.75 0.59 8.15
N GLY A 142 11.21 1.24 9.19
CA GLY A 142 9.97 0.79 9.83
C GLY A 142 8.79 0.74 8.87
N HIS A 143 8.65 1.73 8.01
CA HIS A 143 7.61 1.75 6.98
C HIS A 143 7.87 0.68 5.91
N LEU A 144 9.04 0.68 5.27
CA LEU A 144 9.35 -0.23 4.17
C LEU A 144 9.29 -1.70 4.58
N ARG A 145 9.72 -2.01 5.82
CA ARG A 145 9.59 -3.36 6.38
C ARG A 145 8.14 -3.83 6.51
N ILE A 146 7.26 -2.94 6.92
CA ILE A 146 5.84 -3.29 7.13
C ILE A 146 5.08 -3.32 5.80
N GLU A 147 5.36 -2.41 4.89
CA GLU A 147 4.64 -2.32 3.62
C GLU A 147 4.99 -3.47 2.67
N THR A 148 6.27 -3.69 2.42
CA THR A 148 6.72 -4.61 1.36
C THR A 148 7.89 -5.51 1.74
N ASP A 149 8.36 -5.45 3.00
CA ASP A 149 9.62 -6.10 3.42
C ASP A 149 10.80 -5.70 2.50
N PHE A 150 10.94 -4.39 2.24
CA PHE A 150 11.94 -3.82 1.33
C PHE A 150 11.83 -4.33 -0.13
N GLY A 151 10.65 -4.76 -0.55
CA GLY A 151 10.44 -5.37 -1.87
C GLY A 151 10.94 -6.81 -2.00
N ILE A 152 11.41 -7.42 -0.91
CA ILE A 152 11.97 -8.77 -0.91
C ILE A 152 10.85 -9.80 -0.83
N PRO A 153 10.74 -10.73 -1.81
CA PRO A 153 9.77 -11.82 -1.72
C PRO A 153 10.03 -12.72 -0.51
N THR A 154 8.99 -13.01 0.25
CA THR A 154 9.05 -13.91 1.41
C THR A 154 8.01 -15.00 1.31
N LYS A 155 8.09 -16.04 2.17
CA LYS A 155 7.04 -17.08 2.23
C LYS A 155 5.66 -16.50 2.60
N LEU A 156 5.62 -15.38 3.32
CA LEU A 156 4.36 -14.72 3.71
C LEU A 156 3.87 -13.74 2.66
N SER A 157 4.78 -13.12 1.92
CA SER A 157 4.50 -12.18 0.84
C SER A 157 5.38 -12.52 -0.37
N PRO A 158 5.02 -13.53 -1.16
CA PRO A 158 5.79 -13.92 -2.34
C PRO A 158 5.76 -12.85 -3.45
N HIS A 159 4.81 -11.95 -3.38
CA HIS A 159 4.63 -10.85 -4.32
C HIS A 159 4.39 -9.55 -3.54
N PRO A 160 5.45 -8.90 -3.04
CA PRO A 160 5.33 -7.74 -2.15
C PRO A 160 4.60 -6.56 -2.79
N PHE A 161 4.63 -6.44 -4.11
CA PHE A 161 3.96 -5.37 -4.86
C PHE A 161 2.59 -5.77 -5.42
N GLY A 162 2.15 -7.01 -5.20
CA GLY A 162 0.97 -7.57 -5.83
C GLY A 162 1.26 -8.26 -7.16
N THR A 163 0.25 -8.91 -7.74
CA THR A 163 0.37 -9.70 -8.99
C THR A 163 -0.56 -9.21 -10.09
N ARG A 164 -1.34 -8.19 -9.83
CA ARG A 164 -2.37 -7.69 -10.74
C ARG A 164 -2.19 -6.20 -10.96
N PRO A 165 -2.46 -5.69 -12.18
CA PRO A 165 -2.41 -4.26 -12.43
C PRO A 165 -3.25 -3.44 -11.45
N ALA A 166 -2.69 -2.37 -10.92
CA ALA A 166 -3.37 -1.49 -9.97
C ALA A 166 -4.68 -0.94 -10.54
N ILE A 167 -4.69 -0.58 -11.82
CA ILE A 167 -5.90 -0.09 -12.52
C ILE A 167 -7.00 -1.14 -12.51
N ASN A 168 -6.68 -2.41 -12.79
CA ASN A 168 -7.65 -3.50 -12.79
C ASN A 168 -8.20 -3.77 -11.38
N GLN A 169 -7.35 -3.68 -10.35
CA GLN A 169 -7.78 -3.80 -8.95
C GLN A 169 -8.78 -2.71 -8.57
N LEU A 170 -8.47 -1.46 -8.90
CA LEU A 170 -9.31 -0.31 -8.58
C LEU A 170 -10.64 -0.32 -9.36
N VAL A 171 -10.61 -0.61 -10.66
CA VAL A 171 -11.84 -0.73 -11.47
C VAL A 171 -12.70 -1.86 -10.92
N SER A 172 -12.10 -3.03 -10.62
CA SER A 172 -12.83 -4.14 -10.00
C SER A 172 -13.44 -3.75 -8.65
N LEU A 173 -12.72 -2.96 -7.84
CA LEU A 173 -13.21 -2.47 -6.55
C LEU A 173 -14.43 -1.54 -6.72
N TYR A 174 -14.43 -0.70 -7.76
CA TYR A 174 -15.54 0.22 -8.07
C TYR A 174 -16.79 -0.53 -8.55
N VAL A 175 -16.61 -1.45 -9.53
CA VAL A 175 -17.76 -2.09 -10.21
C VAL A 175 -18.38 -3.24 -9.41
N ARG A 176 -17.65 -3.77 -8.42
CA ARG A 176 -18.09 -4.90 -7.61
C ARG A 176 -19.48 -4.67 -7.01
N ASN A 177 -20.31 -5.69 -7.13
CA ASN A 177 -21.61 -5.70 -6.46
C ASN A 177 -21.45 -5.59 -4.92
N PRO A 178 -22.37 -4.90 -4.23
CA PRO A 178 -22.43 -4.99 -2.78
C PRO A 178 -22.69 -6.46 -2.41
N SER A 179 -21.95 -6.98 -1.42
CA SER A 179 -22.31 -8.23 -0.81
C SER A 179 -23.61 -8.08 -0.02
N LEU A 180 -24.33 -9.17 0.21
CA LEU A 180 -25.57 -9.18 1.02
C LEU A 180 -25.38 -8.54 2.41
N ASN A 181 -24.15 -8.59 2.94
CA ASN A 181 -23.75 -8.05 4.24
C ASN A 181 -23.14 -6.63 4.15
N ASP A 182 -22.99 -6.06 2.95
CA ASP A 182 -22.45 -4.71 2.82
C ASP A 182 -23.55 -3.68 3.19
N GLN A 183 -23.29 -2.93 4.25
CA GLN A 183 -24.07 -1.73 4.53
C GLN A 183 -23.92 -0.75 3.37
N VAL A 184 -25.01 -0.10 2.97
CA VAL A 184 -25.05 0.89 1.87
C VAL A 184 -23.94 1.94 2.03
N ALA A 185 -23.73 2.44 3.24
CA ALA A 185 -22.71 3.43 3.54
C ALA A 185 -21.28 2.91 3.27
N LYS A 186 -21.01 1.61 3.52
CA LYS A 186 -19.71 0.98 3.23
C LYS A 186 -19.49 0.84 1.72
N PHE A 187 -20.53 0.45 0.99
CA PHE A 187 -20.49 0.35 -0.46
C PHE A 187 -20.21 1.71 -1.11
N LEU A 188 -20.93 2.76 -0.71
CA LEU A 188 -20.75 4.11 -1.25
C LEU A 188 -19.36 4.68 -0.94
N ARG A 189 -18.83 4.45 0.28
CA ARG A 189 -17.45 4.85 0.62
C ARG A 189 -16.42 4.14 -0.26
N ARG A 190 -16.60 2.83 -0.52
CA ARG A 190 -15.73 2.06 -1.40
C ARG A 190 -15.74 2.60 -2.82
N GLN A 191 -16.91 2.91 -3.36
CA GLN A 191 -17.03 3.49 -4.71
C GLN A 191 -16.38 4.87 -4.79
N LYS A 192 -16.61 5.74 -3.81
CA LYS A 192 -15.99 7.07 -3.75
C LYS A 192 -14.46 6.96 -3.69
N PHE A 193 -13.93 6.09 -2.85
CA PHE A 193 -12.51 5.82 -2.75
C PHE A 193 -11.97 5.35 -4.12
N ALA A 194 -12.53 4.28 -4.68
CA ALA A 194 -12.06 3.73 -5.94
C ALA A 194 -12.14 4.75 -7.08
N PHE A 195 -13.20 5.57 -7.16
CA PHE A 195 -13.30 6.64 -8.15
C PHE A 195 -12.14 7.65 -8.03
N THR A 196 -11.84 8.09 -6.82
CA THR A 196 -10.74 9.02 -6.56
C THR A 196 -9.40 8.41 -6.98
N GLU A 197 -9.12 7.18 -6.56
CA GLU A 197 -7.84 6.53 -6.83
C GLU A 197 -7.67 6.20 -8.32
N ILE A 198 -8.74 5.78 -9.03
CA ILE A 198 -8.73 5.58 -10.48
C ILE A 198 -8.42 6.90 -11.20
N SER A 199 -9.10 7.99 -10.82
CA SER A 199 -8.87 9.30 -11.41
C SER A 199 -7.41 9.75 -11.28
N LYS A 200 -6.83 9.58 -10.08
CA LYS A 200 -5.42 9.93 -9.80
C LYS A 200 -4.45 9.02 -10.53
N LEU A 201 -4.75 7.72 -10.62
CA LEU A 201 -3.90 6.76 -11.34
C LEU A 201 -3.87 7.03 -12.85
N ILE A 202 -5.03 7.32 -13.46
CA ILE A 202 -5.10 7.67 -14.89
C ILE A 202 -4.36 9.00 -15.16
N ALA A 203 -4.53 10.00 -14.28
CA ALA A 203 -3.78 11.25 -14.40
C ALA A 203 -2.26 11.03 -14.33
N ALA A 204 -1.80 10.20 -13.39
CA ALA A 204 -0.40 9.84 -13.24
C ALA A 204 0.12 9.06 -14.47
N GLY A 205 -0.66 8.09 -14.96
CA GLY A 205 -0.33 7.33 -16.15
C GLY A 205 -0.05 8.21 -17.36
N LYS A 206 -0.91 9.23 -17.58
CA LYS A 206 -0.68 10.21 -18.63
C LYS A 206 0.52 11.11 -18.38
N LYS A 207 0.68 11.57 -17.13
CA LYS A 207 1.76 12.50 -16.74
C LYS A 207 3.14 11.86 -16.86
N PHE A 208 3.28 10.61 -16.40
CA PHE A 208 4.56 9.91 -16.30
C PHE A 208 4.80 8.91 -17.44
N ASP A 209 3.92 8.89 -18.43
CA ASP A 209 3.96 7.94 -19.56
C ASP A 209 4.00 6.47 -19.12
N TRP A 210 3.15 6.11 -18.16
CA TRP A 210 3.10 4.76 -17.62
C TRP A 210 2.18 3.84 -18.44
N ASP A 211 2.63 2.61 -18.70
CA ASP A 211 1.71 1.52 -19.05
C ASP A 211 0.95 1.07 -17.80
N LEU A 212 -0.26 1.58 -17.59
CA LEU A 212 -1.08 1.31 -16.43
C LEU A 212 -1.36 -0.19 -16.20
N PHE A 213 -1.25 -1.00 -17.25
CA PHE A 213 -1.48 -2.45 -17.17
C PHE A 213 -0.21 -3.25 -16.83
N ALA A 214 0.96 -2.61 -16.87
CA ALA A 214 2.22 -3.19 -16.42
C ALA A 214 2.52 -2.92 -14.93
N ILE A 215 1.80 -1.97 -14.30
CA ILE A 215 2.06 -1.56 -12.92
C ILE A 215 1.30 -2.44 -11.94
N PRO A 216 1.96 -3.34 -11.19
CA PRO A 216 1.32 -4.14 -10.18
C PRO A 216 0.90 -3.26 -8.99
N GLY A 217 -0.18 -3.66 -8.33
CA GLY A 217 -0.65 -2.97 -7.13
C GLY A 217 -1.41 -3.86 -6.18
N SER A 218 -1.60 -3.36 -4.97
CA SER A 218 -2.42 -4.00 -3.95
C SER A 218 -3.90 -4.06 -4.35
N PRO A 219 -4.75 -4.80 -3.63
CA PRO A 219 -6.20 -4.80 -3.88
C PRO A 219 -6.87 -3.42 -3.78
N THR A 220 -6.24 -2.44 -3.15
CA THR A 220 -6.68 -1.04 -3.10
C THR A 220 -5.94 -0.13 -4.08
N GLY A 221 -5.09 -0.70 -4.95
CA GLY A 221 -4.35 0.04 -5.96
C GLY A 221 -3.10 0.74 -5.44
N ALA A 222 -2.61 0.39 -4.25
CA ALA A 222 -1.35 0.92 -3.73
C ALA A 222 -0.16 0.35 -4.51
N ILE A 223 0.87 1.17 -4.77
CA ILE A 223 1.96 0.90 -5.72
C ILE A 223 3.32 1.08 -5.07
N GLY A 224 4.28 0.25 -5.49
CA GLY A 224 5.70 0.36 -5.20
C GLY A 224 6.12 -0.06 -3.80
N LEU A 225 7.38 0.19 -3.44
CA LEU A 225 7.94 -0.15 -2.13
C LEU A 225 7.18 0.49 -0.98
N VAL A 226 6.73 1.72 -1.18
CA VAL A 226 6.01 2.52 -0.19
C VAL A 226 4.51 2.26 -0.16
N GLN A 227 3.98 1.45 -1.08
CA GLN A 227 2.55 1.17 -1.17
C GLN A 227 1.68 2.46 -1.16
N PHE A 228 2.09 3.44 -1.95
CA PHE A 228 1.32 4.67 -2.11
C PHE A 228 0.05 4.43 -2.89
N GLU A 229 -1.08 4.87 -2.36
CA GLU A 229 -2.31 5.02 -3.13
C GLU A 229 -2.14 6.17 -4.14
N PRO A 230 -2.75 6.09 -5.34
CA PRO A 230 -2.61 7.11 -6.39
C PRO A 230 -2.85 8.55 -5.94
N SER A 231 -3.74 8.75 -4.96
CA SER A 231 -3.97 10.07 -4.35
C SER A 231 -2.75 10.65 -3.63
N SER A 232 -1.77 9.82 -3.30
CA SER A 232 -0.51 10.24 -2.65
C SER A 232 0.60 10.58 -3.64
N PHE A 233 0.44 10.36 -4.95
CA PHE A 233 1.49 10.62 -5.93
C PHE A 233 1.86 12.11 -6.07
N SER A 234 1.01 13.02 -5.61
CA SER A 234 1.32 14.45 -5.60
C SER A 234 2.49 14.82 -4.67
N VAL A 235 2.81 13.95 -3.72
CA VAL A 235 3.94 14.12 -2.79
C VAL A 235 5.09 13.16 -3.08
N ALA A 236 4.98 12.34 -4.11
CA ALA A 236 6.07 11.51 -4.57
C ALA A 236 7.18 12.34 -5.21
N VAL A 237 8.41 11.87 -5.07
CA VAL A 237 9.62 12.56 -5.50
C VAL A 237 10.22 11.83 -6.68
N ASP A 238 10.26 12.50 -7.82
CA ASP A 238 11.09 12.14 -8.97
C ASP A 238 12.51 12.64 -8.66
N ARG A 239 13.40 11.72 -8.31
CA ARG A 239 14.73 12.04 -7.80
C ARG A 239 15.66 12.61 -8.86
N ASP A 240 15.62 12.02 -10.04
CA ASP A 240 16.52 12.37 -11.14
C ASP A 240 15.96 13.47 -12.07
N GLY A 241 14.73 13.92 -11.82
CA GLY A 241 14.08 14.98 -12.58
C GLY A 241 13.73 14.60 -14.02
N THR A 242 13.66 13.30 -14.31
CA THR A 242 13.35 12.79 -15.67
C THR A 242 11.90 13.01 -16.07
N GLY A 243 11.04 13.36 -15.14
CA GLY A 243 9.59 13.42 -15.33
C GLY A 243 8.93 12.03 -15.30
N LYS A 244 9.68 10.99 -14.94
CA LYS A 244 9.22 9.60 -14.84
C LYS A 244 9.35 9.12 -13.39
N LEU A 245 8.25 9.07 -12.69
CA LEU A 245 8.23 8.58 -11.31
C LEU A 245 8.26 7.05 -11.29
N ASP A 246 9.18 6.44 -10.54
CA ASP A 246 9.24 5.00 -10.29
C ASP A 246 9.23 4.68 -8.79
N LEU A 247 8.07 4.37 -8.24
CA LEU A 247 7.93 3.98 -6.82
C LEU A 247 8.43 2.56 -6.51
N PHE A 248 8.92 1.82 -7.52
CA PHE A 248 9.64 0.55 -7.34
C PHE A 248 11.14 0.79 -7.19
N ASP A 249 11.64 1.94 -7.64
CA ASP A 249 13.01 2.37 -7.35
C ASP A 249 13.14 2.72 -5.86
N PRO A 250 14.10 2.10 -5.13
CA PRO A 250 14.27 2.34 -3.71
C PRO A 250 14.60 3.78 -3.35
N ASP A 251 15.37 4.47 -4.17
CA ASP A 251 15.81 5.83 -3.89
C ASP A 251 14.65 6.82 -4.00
N GLU A 252 13.82 6.69 -5.04
CA GLU A 252 12.59 7.49 -5.17
C GLU A 252 11.58 7.17 -4.07
N ALA A 253 11.46 5.89 -3.71
CA ALA A 253 10.59 5.44 -2.64
C ALA A 253 11.02 6.03 -1.28
N ILE A 254 12.32 6.04 -0.95
CA ILE A 254 12.86 6.63 0.28
C ILE A 254 12.52 8.12 0.38
N LEU A 255 12.81 8.89 -0.68
CA LEU A 255 12.56 10.33 -0.70
C LEU A 255 11.07 10.64 -0.67
N SER A 256 10.27 9.87 -1.41
CA SER A 256 8.81 10.01 -1.43
C SER A 256 8.18 9.75 -0.07
N LEU A 257 8.64 8.71 0.64
CA LEU A 257 8.20 8.40 2.00
C LEU A 257 8.54 9.53 2.97
N ALA A 258 9.78 10.02 2.94
CA ALA A 258 10.21 11.09 3.82
C ALA A 258 9.41 12.39 3.56
N HIS A 259 9.22 12.76 2.30
CA HIS A 259 8.39 13.90 1.92
C HIS A 259 6.93 13.71 2.35
N TYR A 260 6.35 12.52 2.16
CA TYR A 260 4.99 12.22 2.64
C TYR A 260 4.85 12.49 4.14
N LEU A 261 5.79 12.02 4.97
CA LEU A 261 5.72 12.21 6.41
C LEU A 261 5.74 13.69 6.79
N VAL A 262 6.59 14.51 6.11
CA VAL A 262 6.61 15.98 6.31
C VAL A 262 5.26 16.61 5.95
N THR A 263 4.64 16.22 4.84
CA THR A 263 3.30 16.73 4.47
C THR A 263 2.21 16.33 5.46
N ARG A 264 2.50 15.33 6.32
CA ARG A 264 1.62 14.89 7.43
C ARG A 264 2.02 15.47 8.79
N GLY A 265 2.90 16.47 8.78
CA GLY A 265 3.28 17.22 9.97
C GLY A 265 4.48 16.63 10.72
N TRP A 266 5.29 15.78 10.09
CA TRP A 266 6.55 15.32 10.67
C TRP A 266 7.47 16.51 10.96
N ASP A 267 7.90 16.65 12.21
CA ASP A 267 8.88 17.62 12.67
C ASP A 267 9.65 17.05 13.89
N ARG A 268 10.30 17.94 14.68
CA ARG A 268 11.05 17.53 15.89
C ARG A 268 10.15 17.16 17.08
N ASN A 269 8.84 17.43 17.01
CA ASN A 269 7.91 17.11 18.09
C ASN A 269 7.54 15.61 18.05
N PRO A 270 7.78 14.84 19.12
CA PRO A 270 7.47 13.41 19.14
C PRO A 270 5.99 13.08 18.94
N GLU A 271 5.06 13.96 19.32
CA GLU A 271 3.64 13.73 19.07
C GLU A 271 3.28 13.95 17.60
N HIS A 272 3.87 14.95 16.95
CA HIS A 272 3.71 15.16 15.52
C HIS A 272 4.28 13.99 14.72
N GLN A 273 5.43 13.44 15.13
CA GLN A 273 6.00 12.24 14.54
C GLN A 273 5.05 11.04 14.65
N ARG A 274 4.47 10.81 15.82
CA ARG A 274 3.46 9.75 16.01
C ARG A 274 2.25 9.94 15.10
N ARG A 275 1.74 11.16 14.98
CA ARG A 275 0.60 11.49 14.12
C ARG A 275 0.93 11.33 12.64
N ALA A 276 2.12 11.73 12.19
CA ALA A 276 2.58 11.56 10.81
C ALA A 276 2.70 10.08 10.44
N VAL A 277 3.34 9.27 11.28
CA VAL A 277 3.43 7.80 11.09
C VAL A 277 2.05 7.16 11.09
N TYR A 278 1.14 7.59 11.96
CA TYR A 278 -0.22 7.07 11.98
C TYR A 278 -1.00 7.45 10.72
N ALA A 279 -0.84 8.68 10.23
CA ALA A 279 -1.52 9.19 9.04
C ALA A 279 -1.19 8.38 7.78
N TYR A 280 -0.02 7.74 7.75
CA TYR A 280 0.37 6.83 6.66
C TYR A 280 -0.58 5.64 6.51
N TYR A 281 -0.95 5.03 7.62
CA TYR A 281 -1.93 3.93 7.66
C TYR A 281 -3.35 4.40 7.33
N GLY A 282 -3.63 5.69 7.55
CA GLY A 282 -4.96 6.29 7.41
C GLY A 282 -5.86 6.06 8.63
N GLY A 283 -6.94 6.82 8.70
CA GLY A 283 -7.91 6.77 9.80
C GLY A 283 -7.81 7.97 10.73
N HIS A 284 -8.53 7.90 11.85
CA HIS A 284 -8.60 8.97 12.84
C HIS A 284 -7.71 8.62 14.03
N TYR A 285 -6.62 9.35 14.22
CA TYR A 285 -5.63 9.10 15.28
C TYR A 285 -6.26 9.03 16.67
N ASP A 286 -7.12 9.99 17.00
CA ASP A 286 -7.72 10.10 18.34
C ASP A 286 -8.82 9.06 18.58
N GLN A 287 -9.39 8.49 17.51
CA GLN A 287 -10.46 7.48 17.57
C GLN A 287 -9.95 6.03 17.54
N ASP A 288 -8.67 5.80 17.27
CA ASP A 288 -8.08 4.47 17.23
C ASP A 288 -7.34 4.16 18.54
N PRO A 289 -7.92 3.36 19.44
CA PRO A 289 -7.27 3.03 20.70
C PRO A 289 -6.02 2.16 20.51
N ASN A 290 -5.95 1.41 19.41
CA ASN A 290 -4.90 0.42 19.20
C ASN A 290 -3.66 0.99 18.54
N LYS A 291 -3.81 1.81 17.49
CA LYS A 291 -2.71 2.40 16.70
C LYS A 291 -1.63 1.39 16.33
N TYR A 292 -2.04 0.18 15.94
CA TYR A 292 -1.14 -0.98 15.77
C TYR A 292 -0.02 -0.72 14.75
N TYR A 293 -0.34 -0.11 13.62
CA TYR A 293 0.64 0.24 12.59
C TYR A 293 1.71 1.18 13.14
N MET A 294 1.30 2.32 13.70
CA MET A 294 2.20 3.30 14.27
C MET A 294 3.11 2.69 15.35
N LYS A 295 2.52 1.91 16.28
CA LYS A 295 3.28 1.22 17.34
C LYS A 295 4.30 0.24 16.73
N ALA A 296 3.96 -0.42 15.64
CA ALA A 296 4.87 -1.36 14.96
C ALA A 296 6.03 -0.62 14.29
N VAL A 297 5.77 0.44 13.53
CA VAL A 297 6.81 1.27 12.89
C VAL A 297 7.78 1.82 13.93
N LEU A 298 7.24 2.46 14.99
CA LEU A 298 8.08 3.09 16.02
C LEU A 298 8.87 2.06 16.85
N ARG A 299 8.27 0.90 17.15
CA ARG A 299 9.00 -0.18 17.84
C ARG A 299 10.10 -0.74 16.98
N TYR A 300 9.83 -1.01 15.70
CA TYR A 300 10.87 -1.49 14.79
C TYR A 300 12.00 -0.48 14.63
N ALA A 301 11.68 0.81 14.48
CA ALA A 301 12.68 1.87 14.42
C ALA A 301 13.58 1.91 15.65
N SER A 302 13.01 1.69 16.84
CA SER A 302 13.79 1.60 18.09
C SER A 302 14.74 0.40 18.10
N GLU A 303 14.28 -0.77 17.62
CA GLU A 303 15.11 -1.97 17.55
C GLU A 303 16.22 -1.83 16.49
N VAL A 304 15.91 -1.24 15.33
CA VAL A 304 16.91 -0.92 14.29
C VAL A 304 17.99 0.00 14.87
N ARG A 305 17.61 1.06 15.59
CA ARG A 305 18.57 1.96 16.22
C ARG A 305 19.49 1.24 17.22
N ALA A 306 18.94 0.32 18.00
CA ALA A 306 19.72 -0.50 18.90
C ALA A 306 20.65 -1.45 18.13
N TYR A 307 20.14 -2.14 17.12
CA TYR A 307 20.88 -3.10 16.31
C TYR A 307 22.08 -2.47 15.59
N LEU A 308 21.90 -1.27 15.04
CA LEU A 308 22.97 -0.56 14.31
C LEU A 308 24.13 -0.09 15.19
N LYS A 309 23.99 -0.06 16.53
CA LYS A 309 25.12 0.23 17.44
C LYS A 309 26.14 -0.89 17.43
N ASP A 310 25.66 -2.15 17.36
CA ASP A 310 26.51 -3.34 17.36
C ASP A 310 26.86 -3.81 15.95
N HIS A 311 26.04 -3.40 14.96
CA HIS A 311 26.17 -3.77 13.56
C HIS A 311 26.12 -2.50 12.67
N PRO A 312 27.16 -1.67 12.66
CA PRO A 312 27.18 -0.42 11.92
C PRO A 312 26.99 -0.64 10.40
N LEU A 313 26.50 0.40 9.74
CA LEU A 313 26.38 0.38 8.27
C LEU A 313 27.77 0.20 7.65
N GLU A 314 27.83 -0.59 6.60
CA GLU A 314 29.05 -0.69 5.80
C GLU A 314 29.32 0.67 5.14
N ARG A 315 30.54 1.16 5.28
CA ARG A 315 30.94 2.38 4.57
C ARG A 315 30.87 2.07 3.08
N ALA A 316 30.14 2.90 2.32
CA ALA A 316 30.19 2.83 0.88
C ALA A 316 31.68 2.81 0.46
N LYS A 317 32.09 1.78 -0.27
CA LYS A 317 33.42 1.77 -0.89
C LYS A 317 33.38 2.87 -1.95
N LEU A 318 33.98 4.01 -1.60
CA LEU A 318 34.21 5.13 -2.51
C LEU A 318 35.10 4.68 -3.69
#